data_091caa4fecdf815e327909028399f8cd
#
_entry.id   091caa4fecdf815e327909028399f8cd
#
_cell.length_a   1.000
_cell.length_b   1.000
_cell.length_c   1.000
_cell.angle_alpha   90.00
_cell.angle_beta   90.00
_cell.angle_gamma   90.00
#
_symmetry.space_group_name_H-M   'P 1'
#
loop_
_entity.id
_entity.type
_entity.pdbx_description
1 polymer ?
#
loop_
_entity_poly.entity_id
_entity_poly.type
_entity_poly.pdbx_seq_one_letter_code
_entity_poly.pdbx_strand_id
1 'polypeptide(L)'
;MLQARIRVTLKSGILDPQGVTVAHAMDSLGFRHPDNCRMGKYIELSYPEDSEPASLHEELRKVCERLLVNPNTETYSLSLVRIAADGTETVLEGSGR
;
A
#
# COMPACT_ATOMS: atom_id res chain seq x y z
N MET A 1 -4.35 19.22 -3.07
CA MET A 1 -3.91 18.05 -3.85
C MET A 1 -4.51 16.80 -3.24
N LEU A 2 -5.04 15.94 -4.07
CA LEU A 2 -5.48 14.60 -3.64
C LEU A 2 -4.35 13.62 -3.87
N GLN A 3 -4.13 12.73 -2.92
CA GLN A 3 -3.11 11.69 -3.05
C GLN A 3 -3.71 10.33 -2.70
N ALA A 4 -3.56 9.38 -3.61
CA ALA A 4 -3.88 7.98 -3.34
C ALA A 4 -2.65 7.29 -2.77
N ARG A 5 -2.83 6.57 -1.68
CA ARG A 5 -1.78 5.80 -1.02
C ARG A 5 -2.18 4.33 -1.04
N ILE A 6 -1.39 3.53 -1.71
CA ILE A 6 -1.71 2.13 -1.95
C ILE A 6 -0.58 1.28 -1.37
N ARG A 7 -0.93 0.35 -0.48
CA ARG A 7 0.00 -0.64 0.06
C ARG A 7 -0.37 -1.99 -0.50
N VAL A 8 0.62 -2.69 -1.05
CA VAL A 8 0.43 -4.01 -1.65
C VAL A 8 1.34 -4.99 -0.94
N THR A 9 0.77 -6.05 -0.39
CA THR A 9 1.54 -7.10 0.29
C THR A 9 1.04 -8.47 -0.17
N LEU A 10 1.86 -9.50 0.05
CA LEU A 10 1.45 -10.87 -0.21
C LEU A 10 0.37 -11.30 0.78
N LYS A 11 -0.56 -12.13 0.34
CA LYS A 11 -1.60 -12.72 1.20
C LYS A 11 -0.94 -13.57 2.28
N SER A 12 -1.60 -13.67 3.44
CA SER A 12 -1.13 -14.56 4.50
C SER A 12 -1.12 -16.00 3.97
N GLY A 13 -0.11 -16.78 4.35
CA GLY A 13 0.08 -18.12 3.85
C GLY A 13 0.88 -18.22 2.56
N ILE A 14 1.10 -17.11 1.85
CA ILE A 14 1.99 -17.07 0.69
C ILE A 14 3.42 -16.82 1.19
N LEU A 15 4.36 -17.61 0.68
CA LEU A 15 5.78 -17.44 1.04
C LEU A 15 6.28 -16.08 0.53
N ASP A 16 6.98 -15.38 1.41
CA ASP A 16 7.60 -14.10 1.10
C ASP A 16 9.13 -14.27 1.12
N PRO A 17 9.75 -14.57 -0.02
CA PRO A 17 11.19 -14.83 -0.03
C PRO A 17 12.01 -13.59 0.32
N GLN A 18 11.53 -12.39 0.00
CA GLN A 18 12.22 -11.16 0.39
C GLN A 18 12.19 -10.97 1.90
N GLY A 19 11.04 -11.23 2.53
CA GLY A 19 10.91 -11.14 3.99
C GLY A 19 11.81 -12.13 4.71
N VAL A 20 11.88 -13.35 4.21
CA VAL A 20 12.78 -14.37 4.77
C VAL A 20 14.24 -13.92 4.69
N THR A 21 14.65 -13.37 3.55
CA THR A 21 16.02 -12.88 3.35
C THR A 21 16.36 -11.75 4.32
N VAL A 22 15.43 -10.82 4.51
CA VAL A 22 15.63 -9.70 5.45
C VAL A 22 15.77 -10.22 6.89
N ALA A 23 14.90 -11.15 7.30
CA ALA A 23 14.95 -11.73 8.64
C ALA A 23 16.30 -12.44 8.90
N HIS A 24 16.80 -13.21 7.93
CA HIS A 24 18.11 -13.86 8.03
C HIS A 24 19.25 -12.84 8.11
N ALA A 25 19.17 -11.76 7.34
CA ALA A 25 20.18 -10.69 7.40
C ALA A 25 20.21 -10.02 8.78
N MET A 26 19.04 -9.84 9.39
CA MET A 26 18.98 -9.30 10.75
C MET A 26 19.71 -10.20 11.74
N ASP A 27 19.49 -11.52 11.65
CA ASP A 27 20.21 -12.48 12.49
C ASP A 27 21.73 -12.37 12.29
N SER A 28 22.16 -12.31 11.03
CA SER A 28 23.59 -12.23 10.69
C SER A 28 24.25 -10.96 11.23
N LEU A 29 23.48 -9.88 11.36
CA LEU A 29 23.98 -8.61 11.89
C LEU A 29 23.85 -8.49 13.41
N GLY A 30 23.34 -9.52 14.08
CA GLY A 30 23.22 -9.52 15.53
C GLY A 30 21.96 -8.86 16.08
N PHE A 31 20.99 -8.60 15.23
CA PHE A 31 19.70 -8.06 15.66
C PHE A 31 18.74 -9.20 16.05
N ARG A 32 17.67 -8.84 16.76
CA ARG A 32 16.66 -9.82 17.12
C ARG A 32 16.00 -10.38 15.86
N HIS A 33 15.73 -11.68 15.86
CA HIS A 33 14.98 -12.33 14.79
C HIS A 33 13.49 -11.95 14.91
N PRO A 34 12.85 -11.40 13.88
CA PRO A 34 11.42 -11.12 13.93
C PRO A 34 10.62 -12.41 13.78
N ASP A 35 9.46 -12.49 14.41
CA ASP A 35 8.55 -13.63 14.23
C ASP A 35 8.01 -13.68 12.81
N ASN A 36 7.88 -12.53 12.14
CA ASN A 36 7.41 -12.43 10.79
C ASN A 36 8.01 -11.20 10.12
N CYS A 37 8.39 -11.34 8.86
CA CYS A 37 8.88 -10.23 8.06
C CYS A 37 8.19 -10.26 6.72
N ARG A 38 7.40 -9.21 6.43
CA ARG A 38 6.63 -9.09 5.21
C ARG A 38 7.14 -7.89 4.42
N MET A 39 7.47 -8.13 3.16
CA MET A 39 7.88 -7.07 2.23
C MET A 39 6.74 -6.78 1.27
N GLY A 40 6.67 -5.56 0.78
CA GLY A 40 5.62 -5.19 -0.14
C GLY A 40 5.97 -3.92 -0.89
N LYS A 41 4.96 -3.34 -1.55
CA LYS A 41 5.09 -2.11 -2.32
C LYS A 41 4.25 -1.02 -1.70
N TYR A 42 4.72 0.21 -1.82
CA TYR A 42 3.96 1.40 -1.46
C TYR A 42 3.92 2.33 -2.68
N ILE A 43 2.72 2.71 -3.10
CA ILE A 43 2.50 3.49 -4.32
C ILE A 43 1.73 4.76 -3.96
N GLU A 44 2.21 5.90 -4.43
CA GLU A 44 1.53 7.19 -4.28
C GLU A 44 1.15 7.74 -5.65
N LEU A 45 -0.10 8.11 -5.80
CA LEU A 45 -0.61 8.75 -7.03
C LEU A 45 -1.23 10.09 -6.65
N SER A 46 -0.80 11.16 -7.31
CA SER A 46 -1.26 12.51 -7.01
C SER A 46 -2.22 13.02 -8.06
N TYR A 47 -3.28 13.70 -7.64
CA TYR A 47 -4.35 14.20 -8.50
C TYR A 47 -4.69 15.65 -8.16
N PRO A 48 -5.26 16.40 -9.14
CA PRO A 48 -5.68 17.77 -8.89
C PRO A 48 -6.72 17.90 -7.79
N GLU A 49 -6.74 19.05 -7.12
CA GLU A 49 -7.63 19.32 -6.00
C GLU A 49 -9.11 19.26 -6.39
N ASP A 50 -9.44 19.57 -7.66
CA ASP A 50 -10.81 19.57 -8.16
C ASP A 50 -11.33 18.17 -8.51
N SER A 51 -10.53 17.13 -8.35
CA SER A 51 -10.98 15.75 -8.58
C SER A 51 -12.08 15.38 -7.59
N GLU A 52 -13.09 14.64 -8.06
CA GLU A 52 -14.21 14.22 -7.24
C GLU A 52 -13.79 12.95 -6.45
N PRO A 53 -13.73 12.99 -5.08
CA PRO A 53 -13.14 11.91 -4.31
C PRO A 53 -13.81 10.54 -4.47
N ALA A 54 -15.14 10.48 -4.45
CA ALA A 54 -15.83 9.19 -4.53
C ALA A 54 -15.64 8.53 -5.89
N SER A 55 -15.71 9.31 -6.97
CA SER A 55 -15.49 8.83 -8.33
C SER A 55 -14.05 8.38 -8.53
N LEU A 56 -13.10 9.16 -8.04
CA LEU A 56 -11.67 8.83 -8.12
C LEU A 56 -11.37 7.56 -7.32
N HIS A 57 -11.91 7.42 -6.13
CA HIS A 57 -11.71 6.24 -5.30
C HIS A 57 -12.18 4.97 -6.02
N GLU A 58 -13.36 5.02 -6.65
CA GLU A 58 -13.90 3.87 -7.38
C GLU A 58 -13.03 3.50 -8.57
N GLU A 59 -12.54 4.51 -9.31
CA GLU A 59 -11.62 4.27 -10.42
C GLU A 59 -10.31 3.65 -9.93
N LEU A 60 -9.77 4.16 -8.82
CA LEU A 60 -8.53 3.65 -8.24
C LEU A 60 -8.66 2.22 -7.75
N ARG A 61 -9.83 1.82 -7.24
CA ARG A 61 -10.08 0.42 -6.90
C ARG A 61 -9.88 -0.48 -8.13
N LYS A 62 -10.41 -0.05 -9.28
CA LYS A 62 -10.25 -0.80 -10.53
C LYS A 62 -8.79 -0.82 -10.98
N VAL A 63 -8.07 0.28 -10.82
CA VAL A 63 -6.64 0.34 -11.12
C VAL A 63 -5.87 -0.66 -10.27
N CYS A 64 -6.14 -0.71 -8.97
CA CYS A 64 -5.50 -1.68 -8.09
C CYS A 64 -5.78 -3.11 -8.54
N GLU A 65 -7.03 -3.44 -8.80
CA GLU A 65 -7.44 -4.81 -9.12
C GLU A 65 -6.98 -5.28 -10.49
N ARG A 66 -6.83 -4.36 -11.46
CA ARG A 66 -6.48 -4.71 -12.83
C ARG A 66 -5.01 -4.51 -13.18
N LEU A 67 -4.29 -3.66 -12.45
CA LEU A 67 -2.96 -3.25 -12.84
C LEU A 67 -1.92 -3.43 -11.73
N LEU A 68 -2.22 -2.96 -10.52
CA LEU A 68 -1.21 -2.82 -9.47
C LEU A 68 -1.05 -4.06 -8.59
N VAL A 69 -2.08 -4.89 -8.48
CA VAL A 69 -2.15 -6.00 -7.54
C VAL A 69 -2.41 -7.30 -8.29
N ASN A 70 -1.66 -8.35 -7.93
CA ASN A 70 -1.96 -9.70 -8.41
C ASN A 70 -3.01 -10.29 -7.48
N PRO A 71 -4.28 -10.45 -7.92
CA PRO A 71 -5.36 -10.88 -7.03
C PRO A 71 -5.19 -12.30 -6.51
N ASN A 72 -4.36 -13.12 -7.13
CA ASN A 72 -4.14 -14.49 -6.70
C ASN A 72 -3.18 -14.57 -5.51
N THR A 73 -2.23 -13.67 -5.41
CA THR A 73 -1.15 -13.74 -4.42
C THR A 73 -1.03 -12.52 -3.53
N GLU A 74 -1.63 -11.40 -3.91
CA GLU A 74 -1.46 -10.12 -3.21
C GLU A 74 -2.78 -9.57 -2.69
N THR A 75 -2.67 -8.79 -1.64
CA THR A 75 -3.76 -7.99 -1.10
C THR A 75 -3.32 -6.52 -1.08
N TYR A 76 -4.26 -5.59 -0.93
CA TYR A 76 -3.93 -4.18 -0.94
C TYR A 76 -4.80 -3.39 0.04
N SER A 77 -4.32 -2.22 0.41
CA SER A 77 -5.13 -1.18 1.04
C SER A 77 -4.98 0.10 0.23
N LEU A 78 -6.08 0.83 0.08
CA LEU A 78 -6.15 2.07 -0.67
C LEU A 78 -6.71 3.16 0.23
N SER A 79 -5.98 4.27 0.35
CA SER A 79 -6.44 5.47 1.07
C SER A 79 -6.37 6.65 0.13
N LEU A 80 -7.40 7.50 0.15
CA LEU A 80 -7.41 8.76 -0.57
C LEU A 80 -7.35 9.89 0.44
N VAL A 81 -6.34 10.75 0.31
CA VAL A 81 -6.01 11.79 1.28
C VAL A 81 -6.00 13.14 0.58
N ARG A 82 -6.59 14.16 1.21
CA ARG A 82 -6.42 15.55 0.77
C ARG A 82 -5.27 16.17 1.54
N ILE A 83 -4.33 16.75 0.81
CA ILE A 83 -3.18 17.46 1.37
C ILE A 83 -3.36 18.94 1.11
N ALA A 84 -3.50 19.71 2.17
CA ALA A 84 -3.64 21.17 2.09
C ALA A 84 -2.28 21.82 1.82
N ALA A 85 -2.30 23.12 1.45
CA ALA A 85 -1.09 23.87 1.16
C ALA A 85 -0.13 23.95 2.36
N ASP A 86 -0.65 23.88 3.59
CA ASP A 86 0.15 23.89 4.81
C ASP A 86 0.66 22.49 5.23
N GLY A 87 0.36 21.47 4.42
CA GLY A 87 0.76 20.09 4.71
C GLY A 87 -0.24 19.29 5.54
N THR A 88 -1.35 19.90 5.96
CA THR A 88 -2.38 19.20 6.72
C THR A 88 -3.03 18.12 5.85
N GLU A 89 -3.19 16.92 6.41
CA GLU A 89 -3.76 15.78 5.70
C GLU A 89 -5.12 15.40 6.26
N THR A 90 -6.06 15.09 5.37
CA THR A 90 -7.40 14.63 5.73
C THR A 90 -7.71 13.38 4.93
N VAL A 91 -8.00 12.27 5.62
CA VAL A 91 -8.39 11.03 4.94
C VAL A 91 -9.83 11.17 4.44
N LEU A 92 -10.03 10.98 3.15
CA LEU A 92 -11.35 11.10 2.50
C LEU A 92 -12.03 9.76 2.31
N GLU A 93 -11.26 8.76 1.87
CA GLU A 93 -11.76 7.42 1.58
C GLU A 93 -10.69 6.41 1.93
N GLY A 94 -11.11 5.22 2.38
CA GLY A 94 -10.19 4.13 2.63
C GLY A 94 -10.84 2.80 2.32
N SER A 95 -10.04 1.85 1.80
CA SER A 95 -10.48 0.48 1.59
C SER A 95 -9.27 -0.45 1.54
N GLY A 96 -9.52 -1.76 1.71
CA GLY A 96 -8.47 -2.76 1.66
C GLY A 96 -9.03 -4.16 1.54
N ARG A 97 -8.11 -5.12 1.38
CA ARG A 97 -8.44 -6.54 1.30
C ARG A 97 -7.47 -7.36 2.10
#